data_1577bdb88415c8cec552b2826ff302d5
#
_entry.id   1577bdb88415c8cec552b2826ff302d5
#
_cell.length_a   1.000
_cell.length_b   1.000
_cell.length_c   1.000
_cell.angle_alpha   90.00
_cell.angle_beta   90.00
_cell.angle_gamma   90.00
#
_symmetry.space_group_name_H-M   'P 1'
#
loop_
_entity.id
_entity.type
_entity.pdbx_description
1 polymer ?
#
loop_
_entity_poly.entity_id
_entity_poly.type
_entity_poly.pdbx_seq_one_letter_code
_entity_poly.pdbx_strand_id
1 'polypeptide(L)'
;MVGPTCGTSGGFQASGSGEPPPPPLPPNLAEVLAAQTELFRQIVQGQQLQQQQQDEYNTHQSQAAGYRDFLGTQPPLLHMTDEPLDADAWICTTESNFSLLVVPCFEANKAHFAAQQLRGTARLWWDHYNALLPDDHIVTWEEFKKAFRVHHIPEGLMERKLNEFLALTQ
;
A
#
# COMPACT_ATOMS: atom_id res chain seq x y z
N MET A 1 81.40 60.77 47.46
CA MET A 1 82.15 60.01 46.45
C MET A 1 81.23 59.52 45.40
N VAL A 2 81.43 59.98 44.23
CA VAL A 2 81.26 59.39 42.91
C VAL A 2 79.84 58.81 42.58
N GLY A 3 79.25 59.43 41.75
CA GLY A 3 78.63 59.61 40.51
C GLY A 3 78.35 58.38 39.67
N PRO A 4 77.93 58.52 38.45
CA PRO A 4 76.63 58.90 37.86
C PRO A 4 76.07 57.72 37.02
N THR A 5 74.92 57.83 36.39
CA THR A 5 74.67 57.80 34.94
C THR A 5 73.23 57.40 34.63
N CYS A 6 72.57 58.24 33.96
CA CYS A 6 71.98 58.16 32.63
C CYS A 6 71.40 56.81 32.16
N GLY A 7 70.17 56.78 31.73
CA GLY A 7 69.54 55.74 30.99
C GLY A 7 68.17 56.11 30.50
N THR A 8 68.13 56.82 29.40
CA THR A 8 66.95 57.09 28.57
C THR A 8 66.41 55.78 28.00
N SER A 9 65.16 55.53 28.16
CA SER A 9 64.48 54.44 27.41
C SER A 9 63.25 54.99 26.74
N GLY A 10 63.38 55.11 25.43
CA GLY A 10 62.33 55.50 24.53
C GLY A 10 61.21 54.43 24.46
N GLY A 11 60.00 54.93 24.61
CA GLY A 11 58.83 54.10 24.39
C GLY A 11 58.67 53.79 22.90
N PHE A 12 58.72 52.54 22.57
CA PHE A 12 58.21 52.04 21.30
C PHE A 12 56.73 51.80 21.44
N GLN A 13 55.91 52.68 20.86
CA GLN A 13 54.52 52.39 20.54
C GLN A 13 54.51 51.40 19.37
N ALA A 14 54.14 50.15 19.61
CA ALA A 14 53.81 49.24 18.56
C ALA A 14 52.42 49.60 18.01
N SER A 15 52.42 50.21 16.86
CA SER A 15 51.24 50.40 16.03
C SER A 15 50.75 48.99 15.60
N GLY A 16 49.72 48.51 16.22
CA GLY A 16 49.02 47.32 15.79
C GLY A 16 48.38 47.59 14.44
N SER A 17 49.02 47.14 13.37
CA SER A 17 48.39 47.02 12.05
C SER A 17 47.32 45.95 12.18
N GLY A 18 46.07 46.39 12.33
CA GLY A 18 44.93 45.49 12.23
C GLY A 18 44.80 44.96 10.79
N GLU A 19 45.49 43.90 10.52
CA GLU A 19 45.32 43.15 9.29
C GLU A 19 43.91 42.57 9.26
N PRO A 20 43.10 42.85 8.24
CA PRO A 20 41.77 42.28 8.15
C PRO A 20 41.87 40.74 8.14
N PRO A 21 40.92 40.00 8.78
CA PRO A 21 40.96 38.55 8.77
C PRO A 21 41.00 38.05 7.33
N PRO A 22 41.77 36.99 7.03
CA PRO A 22 41.85 36.44 5.69
C PRO A 22 40.47 36.04 5.20
N PRO A 23 40.18 36.27 3.91
CA PRO A 23 38.89 35.83 3.34
C PRO A 23 38.69 34.34 3.55
N PRO A 24 37.44 33.88 3.77
CA PRO A 24 37.18 32.46 3.94
C PRO A 24 37.68 31.67 2.72
N LEU A 25 38.38 30.59 2.96
CA LEU A 25 38.92 29.71 1.92
C LEU A 25 37.77 29.23 1.04
N PRO A 26 37.91 29.21 -0.28
CA PRO A 26 36.88 28.62 -1.15
C PRO A 26 36.65 27.14 -0.77
N PRO A 27 35.42 26.67 -0.79
CA PRO A 27 35.13 25.25 -0.51
C PRO A 27 35.98 24.37 -1.42
N ASN A 28 36.61 23.35 -0.85
CA ASN A 28 37.41 22.44 -1.65
C ASN A 28 36.52 21.66 -2.63
N LEU A 29 37.06 21.16 -3.73
CA LEU A 29 36.30 20.44 -4.75
C LEU A 29 35.53 19.25 -4.19
N ALA A 30 36.07 18.59 -3.17
CA ALA A 30 35.41 17.46 -2.53
C ALA A 30 34.12 17.86 -1.79
N GLU A 31 34.12 19.02 -1.13
CA GLU A 31 32.91 19.55 -0.44
C GLU A 31 31.82 19.95 -1.45
N VAL A 32 32.22 20.55 -2.56
CA VAL A 32 31.29 20.92 -3.64
C VAL A 32 30.65 19.66 -4.25
N LEU A 33 31.45 18.63 -4.53
CA LEU A 33 30.97 17.36 -5.06
C LEU A 33 30.05 16.61 -4.07
N ALA A 34 30.41 16.65 -2.78
CA ALA A 34 29.55 16.07 -1.73
C ALA A 34 28.18 16.78 -1.64
N ALA A 35 28.19 18.11 -1.67
CA ALA A 35 26.95 18.90 -1.67
C ALA A 35 26.09 18.65 -2.91
N GLN A 36 26.70 18.54 -4.09
CA GLN A 36 25.97 18.17 -5.31
C GLN A 36 25.36 16.77 -5.21
N THR A 37 26.11 15.80 -4.73
CA THR A 37 25.62 14.42 -4.57
C THR A 37 24.43 14.38 -3.60
N GLU A 38 24.51 15.10 -2.51
CA GLU A 38 23.40 15.21 -1.55
C GLU A 38 22.17 15.85 -2.17
N LEU A 39 22.34 16.93 -2.93
CA LEU A 39 21.23 17.58 -3.63
C LEU A 39 20.56 16.63 -4.64
N PHE A 40 21.35 15.90 -5.43
CA PHE A 40 20.82 14.89 -6.34
C PHE A 40 20.04 13.80 -5.61
N ARG A 41 20.55 13.32 -4.49
CA ARG A 41 19.86 12.33 -3.67
C ARG A 41 18.50 12.83 -3.17
N GLN A 42 18.44 14.06 -2.70
CA GLN A 42 17.19 14.68 -2.24
C GLN A 42 16.18 14.86 -3.38
N ILE A 43 16.64 15.26 -4.57
CA ILE A 43 15.79 15.39 -5.75
C ILE A 43 15.21 14.02 -6.15
N VAL A 44 16.05 12.98 -6.23
CA VAL A 44 15.62 11.62 -6.58
C VAL A 44 14.63 11.10 -5.54
N GLN A 45 14.90 11.28 -4.26
CA GLN A 45 14.00 10.87 -3.19
C GLN A 45 12.65 11.61 -3.26
N GLY A 46 12.67 12.91 -3.53
CA GLY A 46 11.46 13.70 -3.72
C GLY A 46 10.62 13.21 -4.91
N GLN A 47 11.27 12.89 -6.04
CA GLN A 47 10.60 12.36 -7.21
C GLN A 47 9.99 10.97 -6.94
N GLN A 48 10.70 10.09 -6.22
CA GLN A 48 10.19 8.77 -5.86
C GLN A 48 8.94 8.87 -4.97
N LEU A 49 8.95 9.74 -3.96
CA LEU A 49 7.78 9.96 -3.10
C LEU A 49 6.59 10.50 -3.89
N GLN A 50 6.83 11.43 -4.81
CA GLN A 50 5.77 11.99 -5.65
C GLN A 50 5.19 10.93 -6.59
N GLN A 51 6.03 10.05 -7.15
CA GLN A 51 5.59 8.95 -8.00
C GLN A 51 4.78 7.92 -7.23
N GLN A 52 5.22 7.56 -6.01
CA GLN A 52 4.45 6.65 -5.15
C GLN A 52 3.04 7.20 -4.85
N GLN A 53 2.93 8.46 -4.48
CA GLN A 53 1.62 9.08 -4.23
C GLN A 53 0.72 9.08 -5.47
N GLN A 54 1.30 9.30 -6.66
CA GLN A 54 0.57 9.26 -7.92
C GLN A 54 0.08 7.84 -8.23
N ASP A 55 0.92 6.83 -8.01
CA ASP A 55 0.59 5.42 -8.25
C ASP A 55 -0.49 4.93 -7.27
N GLU A 56 -0.41 5.31 -5.99
CA GLU A 56 -1.45 5.04 -5.00
C GLU A 56 -2.79 5.67 -5.40
N TYR A 57 -2.77 6.95 -5.79
CA TYR A 57 -3.98 7.64 -6.25
C TYR A 57 -4.61 6.96 -7.47
N ASN A 58 -3.80 6.62 -8.47
CA ASN A 58 -4.26 5.94 -9.68
C ASN A 58 -4.82 4.54 -9.37
N THR A 59 -4.21 3.82 -8.43
CA THR A 59 -4.66 2.50 -7.98
C THR A 59 -6.03 2.60 -7.31
N HIS A 60 -6.22 3.53 -6.39
CA HIS A 60 -7.51 3.76 -5.74
C HIS A 60 -8.60 4.18 -6.72
N GLN A 61 -8.26 5.05 -7.68
CA GLN A 61 -9.20 5.47 -8.72
C GLN A 61 -9.61 4.30 -9.62
N SER A 62 -8.66 3.44 -10.01
CA SER A 62 -8.91 2.25 -10.83
C SER A 62 -9.77 1.23 -10.07
N GLN A 63 -9.53 1.02 -8.77
CA GLN A 63 -10.36 0.17 -7.92
C GLN A 63 -11.79 0.69 -7.82
N ALA A 64 -11.96 2.00 -7.59
CA ALA A 64 -13.29 2.60 -7.48
C ALA A 64 -14.07 2.53 -8.79
N ALA A 65 -13.39 2.68 -9.94
CA ALA A 65 -14.00 2.49 -11.26
C ALA A 65 -14.41 1.03 -11.47
N GLY A 66 -13.51 0.08 -11.22
CA GLY A 66 -13.79 -1.35 -11.34
C GLY A 66 -14.93 -1.82 -10.44
N TYR A 67 -15.03 -1.28 -9.22
CA TYR A 67 -16.15 -1.58 -8.33
C TYR A 67 -17.48 -1.05 -8.87
N ARG A 68 -17.50 0.16 -9.45
CA ARG A 68 -18.72 0.70 -10.10
C ARG A 68 -19.16 -0.15 -11.28
N ASP A 69 -18.22 -0.59 -12.11
CA ASP A 69 -18.50 -1.46 -13.25
C ASP A 69 -19.07 -2.80 -12.77
N PHE A 70 -18.49 -3.38 -11.71
CA PHE A 70 -19.02 -4.58 -11.08
C PHE A 70 -20.44 -4.38 -10.53
N LEU A 71 -20.72 -3.29 -9.84
CA LEU A 71 -22.08 -2.97 -9.39
C LEU A 71 -23.05 -2.79 -10.57
N GLY A 72 -22.56 -2.30 -11.71
CA GLY A 72 -23.34 -2.20 -12.96
C GLY A 72 -23.84 -3.55 -13.49
N THR A 73 -23.16 -4.66 -13.16
CA THR A 73 -23.61 -6.03 -13.48
C THR A 73 -24.72 -6.53 -12.55
N GLN A 74 -25.13 -5.74 -11.55
CA GLN A 74 -26.15 -6.07 -10.56
C GLN A 74 -25.83 -7.37 -9.77
N PRO A 75 -24.66 -7.45 -9.11
CA PRO A 75 -24.28 -8.63 -8.35
C PRO A 75 -25.26 -8.88 -7.20
N PRO A 76 -25.61 -10.17 -6.95
CA PRO A 76 -26.56 -10.48 -5.89
C PRO A 76 -25.95 -10.21 -4.51
N LEU A 77 -26.79 -9.69 -3.60
CA LEU A 77 -26.44 -9.58 -2.19
C LEU A 77 -26.63 -10.96 -1.54
N LEU A 78 -25.67 -11.37 -0.72
CA LEU A 78 -25.82 -12.56 0.10
C LEU A 78 -26.12 -12.15 1.54
N HIS A 79 -27.31 -12.50 1.98
CA HIS A 79 -27.66 -12.58 3.40
C HIS A 79 -27.33 -14.00 3.89
N MET A 80 -27.33 -14.22 5.21
CA MET A 80 -27.21 -15.57 5.70
C MET A 80 -28.30 -16.44 5.10
N THR A 81 -27.89 -17.58 4.53
CA THR A 81 -28.80 -18.60 4.04
C THR A 81 -28.55 -19.88 4.82
N ASP A 82 -29.64 -20.54 5.23
CA ASP A 82 -29.58 -21.85 5.82
C ASP A 82 -29.45 -22.94 4.73
N GLU A 83 -29.61 -22.53 3.47
CA GLU A 83 -29.54 -23.45 2.31
C GLU A 83 -28.13 -23.34 1.67
N PRO A 84 -27.29 -24.37 1.81
CA PRO A 84 -25.93 -24.37 1.26
C PRO A 84 -25.84 -24.23 -0.27
N LEU A 85 -26.90 -24.65 -0.98
CA LEU A 85 -26.97 -24.53 -2.43
C LEU A 85 -27.08 -23.04 -2.87
N ASP A 86 -27.76 -22.23 -2.08
CA ASP A 86 -27.86 -20.79 -2.35
C ASP A 86 -26.50 -20.13 -2.22
N ALA A 87 -25.67 -20.59 -1.27
CA ALA A 87 -24.32 -20.09 -1.09
C ALA A 87 -23.43 -20.41 -2.31
N ASP A 88 -23.50 -21.63 -2.84
CA ASP A 88 -22.73 -22.00 -4.04
C ASP A 88 -23.26 -21.28 -5.29
N ALA A 89 -24.58 -21.18 -5.45
CA ALA A 89 -25.22 -20.44 -6.53
C ALA A 89 -24.80 -18.95 -6.52
N TRP A 90 -24.69 -18.37 -5.32
CA TRP A 90 -24.22 -16.98 -5.17
C TRP A 90 -22.79 -16.82 -5.67
N ILE A 91 -21.87 -17.73 -5.32
CA ILE A 91 -20.48 -17.70 -5.83
C ILE A 91 -20.47 -17.81 -7.36
N CYS A 92 -21.18 -18.76 -7.94
CA CYS A 92 -21.24 -18.96 -9.38
C CYS A 92 -21.79 -17.73 -10.10
N THR A 93 -22.84 -17.12 -9.56
CA THR A 93 -23.43 -15.89 -10.11
C THR A 93 -22.46 -14.71 -10.01
N THR A 94 -21.79 -14.55 -8.88
CA THR A 94 -20.79 -13.49 -8.68
C THR A 94 -19.61 -13.66 -9.63
N GLU A 95 -19.14 -14.89 -9.85
CA GLU A 95 -18.07 -15.20 -10.81
C GLU A 95 -18.50 -14.88 -12.25
N SER A 96 -19.74 -15.21 -12.60
CA SER A 96 -20.33 -14.85 -13.89
C SER A 96 -20.37 -13.32 -14.08
N ASN A 97 -20.72 -12.55 -13.04
CA ASN A 97 -20.73 -11.11 -13.08
C ASN A 97 -19.31 -10.52 -13.34
N PHE A 98 -18.26 -11.11 -12.76
CA PHE A 98 -16.89 -10.71 -13.10
C PHE A 98 -16.54 -10.96 -14.57
N SER A 99 -17.10 -12.02 -15.18
CA SER A 99 -16.88 -12.33 -16.60
C SER A 99 -17.56 -11.34 -17.56
N LEU A 100 -18.54 -10.57 -17.07
CA LEU A 100 -19.23 -9.53 -17.85
C LEU A 100 -18.46 -8.21 -17.90
N LEU A 101 -17.42 -8.05 -17.09
CA LEU A 101 -16.65 -6.81 -17.05
C LEU A 101 -15.84 -6.63 -18.32
N VAL A 102 -15.93 -5.47 -18.93
CA VAL A 102 -15.17 -5.10 -20.13
C VAL A 102 -13.67 -5.06 -19.86
N VAL A 103 -13.30 -4.54 -18.68
CA VAL A 103 -11.93 -4.56 -18.18
C VAL A 103 -11.79 -5.69 -17.18
N PRO A 104 -10.89 -6.67 -17.40
CA PRO A 104 -10.70 -7.77 -16.45
C PRO A 104 -10.36 -7.25 -15.05
N CYS A 105 -11.07 -7.78 -14.06
CA CYS A 105 -10.82 -7.46 -12.66
C CYS A 105 -9.62 -8.28 -12.14
N PHE A 106 -8.70 -7.65 -11.40
CA PHE A 106 -7.63 -8.37 -10.72
C PHE A 106 -8.18 -9.29 -9.62
N GLU A 107 -7.53 -10.43 -9.38
CA GLU A 107 -7.97 -11.45 -8.43
C GLU A 107 -8.20 -10.91 -7.01
N ALA A 108 -7.31 -10.03 -6.55
CA ALA A 108 -7.44 -9.33 -5.27
C ALA A 108 -8.70 -8.44 -5.20
N ASN A 109 -9.00 -7.75 -6.30
CA ASN A 109 -10.19 -6.89 -6.37
C ASN A 109 -11.48 -7.70 -6.44
N LYS A 110 -11.48 -8.89 -7.07
CA LYS A 110 -12.65 -9.77 -7.11
C LYS A 110 -13.07 -10.18 -5.70
N ALA A 111 -12.13 -10.65 -4.87
CA ALA A 111 -12.41 -11.01 -3.48
C ALA A 111 -12.98 -9.84 -2.69
N HIS A 112 -12.36 -8.66 -2.83
CA HIS A 112 -12.82 -7.46 -2.17
C HIS A 112 -14.23 -7.05 -2.61
N PHE A 113 -14.52 -7.04 -3.91
CA PHE A 113 -15.82 -6.63 -4.46
C PHE A 113 -16.93 -7.61 -4.06
N ALA A 114 -16.65 -8.92 -4.11
CA ALA A 114 -17.56 -9.95 -3.65
C ALA A 114 -17.87 -9.82 -2.16
N ALA A 115 -16.86 -9.58 -1.33
CA ALA A 115 -17.03 -9.36 0.11
C ALA A 115 -17.95 -8.16 0.42
N GLN A 116 -17.95 -7.13 -0.44
CA GLN A 116 -18.87 -6.00 -0.29
C GLN A 116 -20.34 -6.36 -0.58
N GLN A 117 -20.62 -7.51 -1.17
CA GLN A 117 -21.99 -8.00 -1.39
C GLN A 117 -22.52 -8.86 -0.22
N LEU A 118 -21.67 -9.20 0.74
CA LEU A 118 -22.07 -9.94 1.93
C LEU A 118 -22.84 -9.05 2.91
N ARG A 119 -23.87 -9.60 3.54
CA ARG A 119 -24.74 -8.93 4.52
C ARG A 119 -24.94 -9.81 5.75
N GLY A 120 -25.30 -9.19 6.87
CA GLY A 120 -25.61 -9.88 8.11
C GLY A 120 -24.46 -10.78 8.58
N THR A 121 -24.77 -12.02 8.91
CA THR A 121 -23.80 -12.97 9.44
C THR A 121 -22.77 -13.44 8.42
N ALA A 122 -23.10 -13.45 7.11
CA ALA A 122 -22.11 -13.70 6.06
C ALA A 122 -21.02 -12.60 6.05
N ARG A 123 -21.40 -11.35 6.28
CA ARG A 123 -20.44 -10.26 6.43
C ARG A 123 -19.60 -10.40 7.70
N LEU A 124 -20.22 -10.74 8.83
CA LEU A 124 -19.48 -10.96 10.08
C LEU A 124 -18.47 -12.10 9.95
N TRP A 125 -18.82 -13.18 9.25
CA TRP A 125 -17.88 -14.24 8.94
C TRP A 125 -16.67 -13.72 8.18
N TRP A 126 -16.87 -12.93 7.14
CA TRP A 126 -15.79 -12.38 6.34
C TRP A 126 -14.87 -11.46 7.16
N ASP A 127 -15.46 -10.57 7.93
CA ASP A 127 -14.71 -9.64 8.78
C ASP A 127 -13.86 -10.41 9.80
N HIS A 128 -14.40 -11.49 10.38
CA HIS A 128 -13.65 -12.36 11.28
C HIS A 128 -12.54 -13.13 10.56
N TYR A 129 -12.83 -13.70 9.39
CA TYR A 129 -11.84 -14.42 8.57
C TYR A 129 -10.67 -13.49 8.20
N ASN A 130 -10.97 -12.30 7.72
CA ASN A 130 -9.96 -11.32 7.32
C ASN A 130 -9.12 -10.83 8.50
N ALA A 131 -9.69 -10.71 9.69
CA ALA A 131 -8.98 -10.32 10.91
C ALA A 131 -7.98 -11.39 11.42
N LEU A 132 -8.08 -12.64 10.97
CA LEU A 132 -7.13 -13.71 11.30
C LEU A 132 -5.93 -13.78 10.36
N LEU A 133 -5.98 -13.04 9.25
CA LEU A 133 -4.90 -13.00 8.27
C LEU A 133 -3.85 -11.94 8.66
N PRO A 134 -2.59 -12.08 8.23
CA PRO A 134 -1.60 -11.03 8.38
C PRO A 134 -2.03 -9.71 7.73
N ASP A 135 -1.61 -8.58 8.28
CA ASP A 135 -2.02 -7.24 7.81
C ASP A 135 -1.67 -6.95 6.33
N ASP A 136 -0.62 -7.62 5.82
CA ASP A 136 -0.14 -7.48 4.44
C ASP A 136 -0.68 -8.57 3.49
N HIS A 137 -1.54 -9.49 3.99
CA HIS A 137 -2.09 -10.55 3.17
C HIS A 137 -3.23 -10.05 2.28
N ILE A 138 -3.07 -10.23 0.98
CA ILE A 138 -4.08 -9.89 -0.01
C ILE A 138 -4.82 -11.17 -0.41
N VAL A 139 -6.08 -11.28 -0.02
CA VAL A 139 -6.91 -12.44 -0.34
C VAL A 139 -7.24 -12.46 -1.84
N THR A 140 -6.90 -13.55 -2.51
CA THR A 140 -7.25 -13.78 -3.90
C THR A 140 -8.69 -14.30 -4.03
N TRP A 141 -9.24 -14.25 -5.26
CA TRP A 141 -10.58 -14.77 -5.52
C TRP A 141 -10.68 -16.28 -5.22
N GLU A 142 -9.65 -17.04 -5.55
CA GLU A 142 -9.61 -18.48 -5.27
C GLU A 142 -9.58 -18.79 -3.78
N GLU A 143 -8.81 -18.04 -3.00
CA GLU A 143 -8.79 -18.17 -1.53
C GLU A 143 -10.13 -17.80 -0.92
N PHE A 144 -10.74 -16.71 -1.40
CA PHE A 144 -12.09 -16.34 -0.98
C PHE A 144 -13.10 -17.47 -1.22
N LYS A 145 -13.17 -18.00 -2.46
CA LYS A 145 -14.08 -19.09 -2.82
C LYS A 145 -13.86 -20.32 -1.94
N LYS A 146 -12.62 -20.69 -1.71
CA LYS A 146 -12.26 -21.83 -0.87
C LYS A 146 -12.72 -21.64 0.58
N ALA A 147 -12.38 -20.53 1.19
CA ALA A 147 -12.76 -20.20 2.57
C ALA A 147 -14.28 -20.11 2.72
N PHE A 148 -14.95 -19.49 1.76
CA PHE A 148 -16.39 -19.33 1.72
C PHE A 148 -17.10 -20.69 1.66
N ARG A 149 -16.67 -21.59 0.76
CA ARG A 149 -17.25 -22.92 0.64
C ARG A 149 -17.05 -23.76 1.90
N VAL A 150 -15.86 -23.74 2.46
CA VAL A 150 -15.58 -24.47 3.73
C VAL A 150 -16.51 -24.03 4.85
N HIS A 151 -16.84 -22.72 4.91
CA HIS A 151 -17.68 -22.19 5.98
C HIS A 151 -19.18 -22.39 5.74
N HIS A 152 -19.66 -22.17 4.50
CA HIS A 152 -21.08 -22.11 4.19
C HIS A 152 -21.65 -23.40 3.59
N ILE A 153 -20.80 -24.31 3.10
CA ILE A 153 -21.23 -25.54 2.42
C ILE A 153 -20.69 -26.75 3.17
N PRO A 154 -21.55 -27.54 3.85
CA PRO A 154 -21.13 -28.76 4.54
C PRO A 154 -20.45 -29.75 3.60
N GLU A 155 -19.38 -30.41 4.10
CA GLU A 155 -18.69 -31.46 3.34
C GLU A 155 -19.65 -32.55 2.87
N GLY A 156 -19.44 -33.01 1.65
CA GLY A 156 -20.25 -34.10 1.03
C GLY A 156 -21.64 -33.72 0.55
N LEU A 157 -22.10 -32.47 0.77
CA LEU A 157 -23.41 -32.05 0.25
C LEU A 157 -23.43 -32.01 -1.28
N MET A 158 -22.39 -31.44 -1.87
CA MET A 158 -22.28 -31.33 -3.33
C MET A 158 -22.18 -32.69 -3.99
N GLU A 159 -21.44 -33.63 -3.41
CA GLU A 159 -21.38 -35.02 -3.90
C GLU A 159 -22.74 -35.74 -3.81
N ARG A 160 -23.47 -35.57 -2.71
CA ARG A 160 -24.83 -36.13 -2.59
C ARG A 160 -25.79 -35.60 -3.65
N LYS A 161 -25.76 -34.26 -3.87
CA LYS A 161 -26.63 -33.63 -4.88
C LYS A 161 -26.25 -34.05 -6.30
N LEU A 162 -24.97 -34.19 -6.59
CA LEU A 162 -24.53 -34.75 -7.87
C LEU A 162 -25.02 -36.17 -8.07
N ASN A 163 -24.91 -37.03 -7.05
CA ASN A 163 -25.37 -38.40 -7.12
C ASN A 163 -26.91 -38.49 -7.25
N GLU A 164 -27.65 -37.63 -6.54
CA GLU A 164 -29.13 -37.54 -6.71
C GLU A 164 -29.50 -37.16 -8.15
N PHE A 165 -28.80 -36.15 -8.71
CA PHE A 165 -29.04 -35.72 -10.10
C PHE A 165 -28.74 -36.83 -11.10
N LEU A 166 -27.62 -37.53 -10.95
CA LEU A 166 -27.25 -38.65 -11.83
C LEU A 166 -28.23 -39.82 -11.70
N ALA A 167 -28.81 -40.06 -10.52
CA ALA A 167 -29.84 -41.08 -10.31
C ALA A 167 -31.17 -40.72 -10.96
N LEU A 168 -31.50 -39.42 -11.10
CA LEU A 168 -32.75 -38.97 -11.75
C LEU A 168 -32.67 -39.01 -13.29
N THR A 169 -31.46 -39.10 -13.84
CA THR A 169 -31.20 -39.09 -15.30
C THR A 169 -31.07 -40.50 -15.90
N GLN A 170 -31.24 -41.55 -15.08
CA GLN A 170 -31.30 -42.95 -15.53
C GLN A 170 -32.74 -43.44 -15.57
#